data_ec87ba627c41dc546e4f79da3cdefd5a
#
_entry.id   ec87ba627c41dc546e4f79da3cdefd5a
#
_cell.length_a   1.000
_cell.length_b   1.000
_cell.length_c   1.000
_cell.angle_alpha   90.00
_cell.angle_beta   90.00
_cell.angle_gamma   90.00
#
_symmetry.space_group_name_H-M   'P 1'
#
loop_
_entity.id
_entity.type
_entity.pdbx_description
1 polymer ?
#
loop_
_entity_poly.entity_id
_entity_poly.type
_entity_poly.pdbx_seq_one_letter_code
_entity_poly.pdbx_strand_id
1 'polypeptide(L)'
;MTAERDIQALVDRETAAWDGQDADALVSLFHPDMVWPWPPDSGAHDPASWIFPQGRYDRQRWKSAWEELFRTHELVHNVRKTVRIAISEQGDGAFAVVDVDTLWRERSNGGPFHWKGRACKGYTKVGERWLLIFHTGLLSYDDR
;
A
#
# COMPACT_ATOMS: atom_id res chain seq x y z
N MET A 1 24.98 1.11 -0.94
CA MET A 1 23.67 1.42 -0.33
C MET A 1 23.13 0.19 0.40
N THR A 2 22.55 0.34 1.55
CA THR A 2 22.01 -0.79 2.30
C THR A 2 20.66 -1.23 1.77
N ALA A 3 20.29 -2.49 1.97
CA ALA A 3 18.98 -2.98 1.59
C ALA A 3 17.86 -2.22 2.32
N GLU A 4 18.07 -1.85 3.58
CA GLU A 4 17.10 -1.06 4.33
C GLU A 4 16.81 0.29 3.66
N ARG A 5 17.85 0.96 3.15
CA ARG A 5 17.68 2.22 2.42
C ARG A 5 16.94 2.02 1.12
N ASP A 6 17.20 0.91 0.43
CA ASP A 6 16.48 0.57 -0.81
C ASP A 6 14.98 0.40 -0.53
N ILE A 7 14.63 -0.30 0.53
CA ILE A 7 13.23 -0.49 0.92
C ILE A 7 12.59 0.82 1.35
N GLN A 8 13.29 1.64 2.15
CA GLN A 8 12.76 2.95 2.53
C GLN A 8 12.51 3.82 1.30
N ALA A 9 13.40 3.78 0.31
CA ALA A 9 13.22 4.52 -0.94
C ALA A 9 11.95 4.05 -1.69
N LEU A 10 11.65 2.75 -1.66
CA LEU A 10 10.42 2.23 -2.27
C LEU A 10 9.17 2.66 -1.51
N VAL A 11 9.20 2.65 -0.18
CA VAL A 11 8.12 3.19 0.64
C VAL A 11 7.87 4.66 0.29
N ASP A 12 8.93 5.44 0.18
CA ASP A 12 8.84 6.85 -0.16
C ASP A 12 8.31 7.08 -1.58
N ARG A 13 8.71 6.24 -2.51
CA ARG A 13 8.20 6.31 -3.90
C ARG A 13 6.71 5.96 -3.97
N GLU A 14 6.26 4.99 -3.20
CA GLU A 14 4.84 4.68 -3.11
C GLU A 14 4.07 5.85 -2.51
N THR A 15 4.57 6.43 -1.43
CA THR A 15 3.97 7.60 -0.81
C THR A 15 3.84 8.75 -1.80
N ALA A 16 4.90 9.04 -2.56
CA ALA A 16 4.89 10.08 -3.58
C ALA A 16 3.89 9.78 -4.70
N ALA A 17 3.73 8.51 -5.07
CA ALA A 17 2.76 8.10 -6.09
C ALA A 17 1.31 8.35 -5.62
N TRP A 18 1.01 8.07 -4.36
CA TRP A 18 -0.30 8.41 -3.78
C TRP A 18 -0.50 9.93 -3.72
N ASP A 19 0.50 10.67 -3.25
CA ASP A 19 0.45 12.13 -3.17
C ASP A 19 0.21 12.77 -4.54
N GLY A 20 0.88 12.25 -5.56
CA GLY A 20 0.76 12.73 -6.94
C GLY A 20 -0.41 12.14 -7.71
N GLN A 21 -1.15 11.21 -7.10
CA GLN A 21 -2.25 10.50 -7.76
C GLN A 21 -1.80 9.88 -9.08
N ASP A 22 -0.65 9.19 -9.04
CA ASP A 22 0.01 8.61 -10.19
C ASP A 22 -0.13 7.09 -10.18
N ALA A 23 -1.15 6.59 -10.87
CA ALA A 23 -1.44 5.16 -10.91
C ALA A 23 -0.36 4.37 -11.64
N ASP A 24 0.27 4.94 -12.67
CA ASP A 24 1.40 4.30 -13.36
C ASP A 24 2.58 4.09 -12.42
N ALA A 25 2.92 5.10 -11.63
CA ALA A 25 3.99 4.99 -10.65
C ALA A 25 3.68 3.92 -9.60
N LEU A 26 2.43 3.84 -9.13
CA LEU A 26 2.01 2.80 -8.18
C LEU A 26 2.23 1.40 -8.73
N VAL A 27 1.65 1.09 -9.88
CA VAL A 27 1.73 -0.26 -10.44
C VAL A 27 3.14 -0.63 -10.90
N SER A 28 3.99 0.36 -11.17
CA SER A 28 5.39 0.11 -11.53
C SER A 28 6.21 -0.50 -10.38
N LEU A 29 5.73 -0.38 -9.15
CA LEU A 29 6.40 -0.93 -7.97
C LEU A 29 6.06 -2.40 -7.72
N PHE A 30 5.06 -2.94 -8.42
CA PHE A 30 4.47 -4.24 -8.09
C PHE A 30 5.12 -5.39 -8.87
N HIS A 31 5.30 -6.50 -8.16
CA HIS A 31 5.63 -7.77 -8.76
C HIS A 31 4.41 -8.30 -9.55
N PRO A 32 4.62 -9.05 -10.66
CA PRO A 32 3.50 -9.62 -11.42
C PRO A 32 2.57 -10.54 -10.63
N ASP A 33 3.05 -11.13 -9.53
CA ASP A 33 2.26 -12.00 -8.66
C ASP A 33 1.84 -11.30 -7.36
N MET A 34 1.76 -9.98 -7.38
CA MET A 34 1.36 -9.16 -6.24
C MET A 34 0.04 -9.64 -5.63
N VAL A 35 -0.03 -9.68 -4.30
CA VAL A 35 -1.27 -9.95 -3.55
C VAL A 35 -1.57 -8.81 -2.59
N TRP A 36 -2.85 -8.49 -2.44
CA TRP A 36 -3.30 -7.37 -1.61
C TRP A 36 -4.55 -7.79 -0.82
N PRO A 37 -4.39 -8.66 0.21
CA PRO A 37 -5.48 -8.97 1.12
C PRO A 37 -5.73 -7.79 2.05
N TRP A 38 -6.99 -7.51 2.34
CA TRP A 38 -7.35 -6.33 3.12
C TRP A 38 -8.57 -6.60 3.99
N PRO A 39 -8.65 -6.05 5.21
CA PRO A 39 -9.87 -6.16 6.00
C PRO A 39 -11.01 -5.41 5.32
N PRO A 40 -12.23 -6.01 5.28
CA PRO A 40 -13.36 -5.38 4.60
C PRO A 40 -13.85 -4.10 5.30
N ASP A 41 -13.57 -3.96 6.58
CA ASP A 41 -13.88 -2.76 7.36
C ASP A 41 -12.92 -2.64 8.55
N SER A 42 -12.99 -1.51 9.26
CA SER A 42 -12.08 -1.21 10.36
C SER A 42 -12.24 -2.13 11.58
N GLY A 43 -13.33 -2.86 11.68
CA GLY A 43 -13.58 -3.82 12.75
C GLY A 43 -13.15 -5.24 12.45
N ALA A 44 -12.72 -5.52 11.23
CA ALA A 44 -12.40 -6.88 10.77
C ALA A 44 -10.96 -7.25 11.13
N HIS A 45 -10.75 -7.71 12.34
CA HIS A 45 -9.43 -8.09 12.83
C HIS A 45 -9.06 -9.55 12.59
N ASP A 46 -10.01 -10.39 12.23
CA ASP A 46 -9.77 -11.80 11.91
C ASP A 46 -9.39 -11.94 10.44
N PRO A 47 -8.16 -12.37 10.12
CA PRO A 47 -7.74 -12.52 8.72
C PRO A 47 -8.61 -13.47 7.91
N ALA A 48 -9.35 -14.37 8.55
CA ALA A 48 -10.27 -15.28 7.84
C ALA A 48 -11.42 -14.51 7.17
N SER A 49 -11.73 -13.31 7.63
CA SER A 49 -12.78 -12.46 7.04
C SER A 49 -12.25 -11.48 5.98
N TRP A 50 -10.93 -11.44 5.77
CA TRP A 50 -10.34 -10.49 4.84
C TRP A 50 -10.64 -10.86 3.39
N ILE A 51 -10.61 -9.86 2.53
CA ILE A 51 -10.96 -9.98 1.11
C ILE A 51 -9.77 -9.57 0.25
N PHE A 52 -9.89 -9.80 -1.05
CA PHE A 52 -8.96 -9.29 -2.05
C PHE A 52 -9.69 -8.22 -2.85
N PRO A 53 -9.70 -6.95 -2.40
CA PRO A 53 -10.54 -5.91 -3.01
C PRO A 53 -10.20 -5.64 -4.47
N GLN A 54 -8.93 -5.88 -4.87
CA GLN A 54 -8.50 -5.72 -6.26
C GLN A 54 -8.44 -7.06 -7.00
N GLY A 55 -8.74 -8.18 -6.31
CA GLY A 55 -8.63 -9.50 -6.90
C GLY A 55 -7.19 -9.88 -7.22
N ARG A 56 -7.02 -10.81 -8.15
CA ARG A 56 -5.70 -11.21 -8.64
C ARG A 56 -5.04 -10.04 -9.38
N TYR A 57 -3.73 -9.88 -9.21
CA TYR A 57 -3.02 -8.78 -9.84
C TYR A 57 -3.14 -8.83 -11.36
N ASP A 58 -3.61 -7.73 -11.92
CA ASP A 58 -3.63 -7.40 -13.34
C ASP A 58 -3.27 -5.93 -13.45
N ARG A 59 -2.14 -5.63 -14.07
CA ARG A 59 -1.60 -4.28 -14.10
C ARG A 59 -2.61 -3.26 -14.61
N GLN A 60 -3.28 -3.56 -15.72
CA GLN A 60 -4.23 -2.63 -16.33
C GLN A 60 -5.47 -2.43 -15.45
N ARG A 61 -6.01 -3.51 -14.90
CA ARG A 61 -7.19 -3.43 -14.04
C ARG A 61 -6.91 -2.67 -12.74
N TRP A 62 -5.77 -2.97 -12.09
CA TRP A 62 -5.42 -2.27 -10.84
C TRP A 62 -5.10 -0.80 -11.11
N LYS A 63 -4.40 -0.50 -12.20
CA LYS A 63 -4.15 0.89 -12.61
C LYS A 63 -5.46 1.64 -12.82
N SER A 64 -6.41 1.04 -13.56
CA SER A 64 -7.72 1.64 -13.81
C SER A 64 -8.51 1.86 -12.52
N ALA A 65 -8.43 0.94 -11.56
CA ALA A 65 -9.09 1.08 -10.26
C ALA A 65 -8.52 2.27 -9.48
N TRP A 66 -7.20 2.44 -9.47
CA TRP A 66 -6.57 3.59 -8.81
C TRP A 66 -6.90 4.90 -9.52
N GLU A 67 -6.90 4.91 -10.86
CA GLU A 67 -7.32 6.08 -11.64
C GLU A 67 -8.76 6.48 -11.32
N GLU A 68 -9.65 5.50 -11.18
CA GLU A 68 -11.04 5.74 -10.78
C GLU A 68 -11.13 6.38 -9.39
N LEU A 69 -10.34 5.86 -8.43
CA LEU A 69 -10.26 6.46 -7.10
C LEU A 69 -9.82 7.92 -7.18
N PHE A 70 -8.77 8.20 -7.94
CA PHE A 70 -8.24 9.56 -8.09
C PHE A 70 -9.22 10.50 -8.77
N ARG A 71 -10.00 9.98 -9.71
CA ARG A 71 -11.02 10.76 -10.39
C ARG A 71 -12.19 11.11 -9.50
N THR A 72 -12.58 10.22 -8.61
CA THR A 72 -13.79 10.36 -7.78
C THR A 72 -13.53 10.96 -6.40
N HIS A 73 -12.27 11.00 -5.97
CA HIS A 73 -11.89 11.44 -4.63
C HIS A 73 -10.78 12.48 -4.69
N GLU A 74 -10.86 13.43 -3.78
CA GLU A 74 -9.82 14.41 -3.54
C GLU A 74 -8.96 13.95 -2.37
N LEU A 75 -7.64 14.00 -2.54
CA LEU A 75 -6.72 13.69 -1.45
C LEU A 75 -6.63 14.89 -0.50
N VAL A 76 -7.03 14.69 0.75
CA VAL A 76 -6.95 15.74 1.77
C VAL A 76 -5.58 15.72 2.45
N HIS A 77 -5.15 14.55 2.90
CA HIS A 77 -3.79 14.35 3.41
C HIS A 77 -3.37 12.90 3.24
N ASN A 78 -2.06 12.69 3.24
CA ASN A 78 -1.46 11.36 3.16
C ASN A 78 -0.20 11.36 4.01
N VAL A 79 -0.34 10.96 5.28
CA VAL A 79 0.77 10.90 6.24
C VAL A 79 1.17 9.45 6.41
N ARG A 80 2.43 9.15 6.13
CA ARG A 80 2.96 7.79 6.22
C ARG A 80 4.25 7.79 7.01
N LYS A 81 4.36 6.89 7.98
CA LYS A 81 5.52 6.77 8.84
C LYS A 81 5.99 5.32 8.87
N THR A 82 7.23 5.10 8.43
CA THR A 82 7.85 3.78 8.55
C THR A 82 8.18 3.51 10.00
N VAL A 83 7.65 2.40 10.52
CA VAL A 83 7.88 1.96 11.90
C VAL A 83 9.06 1.01 11.97
N ARG A 84 9.16 0.09 10.99
CA ARG A 84 10.20 -0.93 10.98
C ARG A 84 10.42 -1.47 9.57
N ILE A 85 11.67 -1.80 9.29
CA ILE A 85 12.06 -2.55 8.09
C ILE A 85 12.86 -3.76 8.55
N ALA A 86 12.53 -4.93 8.04
CA ALA A 86 13.26 -6.18 8.30
C ALA A 86 13.69 -6.78 6.97
N ILE A 87 14.95 -7.16 6.89
CA ILE A 87 15.55 -7.74 5.67
C ILE A 87 15.85 -9.21 5.95
N SER A 88 15.61 -10.09 4.97
CA SER A 88 15.95 -11.50 5.07
C SER A 88 17.47 -11.71 5.16
N GLU A 89 17.86 -12.83 5.75
CA GLU A 89 19.30 -13.20 5.85
C GLU A 89 19.99 -13.18 4.49
N GLN A 90 19.31 -13.66 3.46
CA GLN A 90 19.86 -13.72 2.12
C GLN A 90 19.88 -12.37 1.41
N GLY A 91 19.21 -11.36 1.96
CA GLY A 91 19.14 -10.03 1.37
C GLY A 91 18.20 -9.92 0.17
N ASP A 92 17.29 -10.86 -0.01
CA ASP A 92 16.39 -10.95 -1.17
C ASP A 92 14.91 -10.77 -0.85
N GLY A 93 14.57 -10.62 0.42
CA GLY A 93 13.21 -10.38 0.87
C GLY A 93 13.20 -9.33 1.97
N ALA A 94 12.08 -8.62 2.11
CA ALA A 94 11.95 -7.59 3.13
C ALA A 94 10.49 -7.40 3.52
N PHE A 95 10.30 -6.96 4.78
CA PHE A 95 9.03 -6.42 5.24
C PHE A 95 9.22 -4.97 5.68
N ALA A 96 8.26 -4.12 5.34
CA ALA A 96 8.17 -2.78 5.89
C ALA A 96 6.84 -2.62 6.60
N VAL A 97 6.88 -2.15 7.84
CA VAL A 97 5.69 -1.81 8.62
C VAL A 97 5.56 -0.31 8.60
N VAL A 98 4.41 0.18 8.10
CA VAL A 98 4.20 1.61 7.87
C VAL A 98 2.86 2.03 8.48
N ASP A 99 2.88 3.04 9.33
CA ASP A 99 1.67 3.66 9.83
C ASP A 99 1.13 4.61 8.76
N VAL A 100 -0.16 4.46 8.47
CA VAL A 100 -0.85 5.15 7.37
C VAL A 100 -1.97 6.00 7.94
N ASP A 101 -2.04 7.24 7.52
CA ASP A 101 -3.16 8.14 7.76
C ASP A 101 -3.42 8.88 6.45
N THR A 102 -4.32 8.32 5.64
CA THR A 102 -4.64 8.84 4.32
C THR A 102 -6.12 9.18 4.26
N LEU A 103 -6.42 10.45 4.14
CA LEU A 103 -7.80 10.92 4.08
C LEU A 103 -8.13 11.38 2.67
N TRP A 104 -9.19 10.78 2.12
CA TRP A 104 -9.82 11.16 0.87
C TRP A 104 -11.16 11.82 1.17
N ARG A 105 -11.61 12.65 0.25
CA ARG A 105 -12.96 13.19 0.26
C ARG A 105 -13.62 12.88 -1.07
N GLU A 106 -14.80 12.27 -1.01
CA GLU A 106 -15.57 11.99 -2.21
C GLU A 106 -16.04 13.31 -2.84
N ARG A 107 -15.73 13.49 -4.13
CA ARG A 107 -16.02 14.78 -4.82
C ARG A 107 -17.50 15.04 -4.97
N SER A 108 -18.33 13.98 -5.09
CA SER A 108 -19.76 14.12 -5.34
C SER A 108 -20.54 14.62 -4.12
N ASN A 109 -20.13 14.23 -2.91
CA ASN A 109 -20.90 14.53 -1.68
C ASN A 109 -20.05 15.08 -0.53
N GLY A 110 -18.72 15.18 -0.71
CA GLY A 110 -17.82 15.64 0.34
C GLY A 110 -17.59 14.63 1.47
N GLY A 111 -18.10 13.41 1.33
CA GLY A 111 -17.95 12.37 2.34
C GLY A 111 -16.50 11.92 2.52
N PRO A 112 -16.10 11.63 3.77
CA PRO A 112 -14.74 11.19 4.04
C PRO A 112 -14.58 9.72 3.66
N PHE A 113 -13.38 9.40 3.16
CA PHE A 113 -12.93 8.03 2.97
C PHE A 113 -11.53 7.95 3.57
N HIS A 114 -11.42 7.34 4.74
CA HIS A 114 -10.24 7.43 5.59
C HIS A 114 -9.55 6.07 5.74
N TRP A 115 -8.29 6.02 5.34
CA TRP A 115 -7.43 4.88 5.58
C TRP A 115 -6.51 5.24 6.74
N LYS A 116 -6.77 4.67 7.90
CA LYS A 116 -5.94 4.92 9.08
C LYS A 116 -5.63 3.61 9.77
N GLY A 117 -4.34 3.37 10.01
CA GLY A 117 -3.91 2.17 10.68
C GLY A 117 -2.50 1.78 10.29
N ARG A 118 -2.18 0.51 10.47
CA ARG A 118 -0.84 -0.01 10.23
C ARG A 118 -0.87 -0.99 9.06
N ALA A 119 -0.01 -0.76 8.07
CA ALA A 119 0.14 -1.63 6.91
C ALA A 119 1.45 -2.41 6.98
N CYS A 120 1.41 -3.64 6.47
CA CYS A 120 2.60 -4.46 6.28
C CYS A 120 2.83 -4.67 4.78
N LYS A 121 4.02 -4.34 4.31
CA LYS A 121 4.42 -4.43 2.92
C LYS A 121 5.52 -5.45 2.78
N GLY A 122 5.35 -6.41 1.88
CA GLY A 122 6.37 -7.41 1.57
C GLY A 122 7.03 -7.11 0.23
N TYR A 123 8.36 -7.17 0.21
CA TYR A 123 9.16 -6.92 -0.99
C TYR A 123 9.99 -8.14 -1.32
N THR A 124 10.19 -8.37 -2.61
CA THR A 124 11.10 -9.41 -3.10
C THR A 124 12.08 -8.80 -4.09
N LYS A 125 13.31 -9.30 -4.08
CA LYS A 125 14.34 -8.83 -5.01
C LYS A 125 14.41 -9.77 -6.20
N VAL A 126 14.21 -9.24 -7.39
CA VAL A 126 14.29 -9.98 -8.64
C VAL A 126 15.44 -9.40 -9.44
N GLY A 127 16.53 -10.13 -9.54
CA GLY A 127 17.78 -9.59 -10.08
C GLY A 127 18.29 -8.46 -9.19
N GLU A 128 18.48 -7.28 -9.75
CA GLU A 128 18.93 -6.11 -9.01
C GLU A 128 17.76 -5.20 -8.58
N ARG A 129 16.53 -5.65 -8.77
CA ARG A 129 15.35 -4.82 -8.58
C ARG A 129 14.47 -5.35 -7.44
N TRP A 130 14.10 -4.47 -6.52
CA TRP A 130 13.10 -4.74 -5.49
C TRP A 130 11.71 -4.46 -6.00
N LEU A 131 10.76 -5.37 -5.75
CA LEU A 131 9.36 -5.23 -6.14
C LEU A 131 8.46 -5.52 -4.96
N LEU A 132 7.35 -4.80 -4.86
CA LEU A 132 6.31 -5.02 -3.85
C LEU A 132 5.46 -6.24 -4.27
N ILE A 133 5.47 -7.28 -3.45
CA ILE A 133 4.75 -8.52 -3.75
C ILE A 133 3.56 -8.76 -2.83
N PHE A 134 3.51 -8.07 -1.70
CA PHE A 134 2.49 -8.29 -0.69
C PHE A 134 2.18 -6.98 0.01
N HIS A 135 0.89 -6.67 0.17
CA HIS A 135 0.45 -5.51 0.93
C HIS A 135 -0.81 -5.87 1.70
N THR A 136 -0.79 -5.63 3.01
CA THR A 136 -1.95 -5.82 3.87
C THR A 136 -1.85 -4.90 5.09
N GLY A 137 -2.92 -4.84 5.88
CA GLY A 137 -2.89 -4.04 7.08
C GLY A 137 -4.15 -4.13 7.90
N LEU A 138 -4.14 -3.40 9.01
CA LEU A 138 -5.28 -3.24 9.90
C LEU A 138 -5.63 -1.77 9.95
N LEU A 139 -6.82 -1.43 9.50
CA LEU A 139 -7.35 -0.08 9.62
C LEU A 139 -7.71 0.20 11.07
N SER A 140 -7.67 1.45 11.48
CA SER A 140 -7.98 1.89 12.85
C SER A 140 -7.15 1.17 13.91
N TYR A 141 -5.88 0.94 13.60
CA TYR A 141 -4.97 0.20 14.48
C TYR A 141 -4.83 0.86 15.86
N ASP A 142 -4.93 2.19 15.92
CA ASP A 142 -4.78 2.95 17.15
C ASP A 142 -5.87 2.68 18.18
N ASP A 143 -6.97 2.07 17.77
CA ASP A 143 -8.11 1.77 18.64
C ASP A 143 -7.88 0.52 19.52
N ARG A 144 -6.71 -0.06 19.48
CA ARG A 144 -6.37 -1.30 20.21
C ARG A 144 -5.66 -1.06 21.50
#